data_754aa2d3725cafa32c9d8ad9adad3acc
#
_entry.id   754aa2d3725cafa32c9d8ad9adad3acc
#
_cell.length_a   1.000
_cell.length_b   1.000
_cell.length_c   1.000
_cell.angle_alpha   90.00
_cell.angle_beta   90.00
_cell.angle_gamma   90.00
#
_symmetry.space_group_name_H-M   'P 1'
#
loop_
_entity.id
_entity.type
_entity.pdbx_description
1 polymer ?
#
loop_
_entity_poly.entity_id
_entity_poly.type
_entity_poly.pdbx_seq_one_letter_code
_entity_poly.pdbx_strand_id
1 'polypeptide(L)'
;MLGFQKSFTYLLLFCCAIVYGISIFFFTGTGDAGDSVLHFLYAKYAPVQPNLYLDQWAKPFFTFLASPFAQFGFDGIKVFNCLLNLGSIYLVIQSAKQFLLKNSVVAGIILFAMPLVYSLSFSGLTEPLFAFVSILSIYFIQKQQNWIAALIISSLPFIRSEGLLILGVIALYFCLIKEFKYILGLLASHIIYSIVGAFALGNLFWLFTSNPYAKLSSTYGEGTLTHFAEKIIYVVGLPIYILFILGLLTQIIRIIRNRSNRSFNYLIILTFLIFFIAHTLFWYFGVFNSMGLIRVFICVAPLMALIALSGFNALIELIPNSLKKLKLTFKALLIAFIFIFPFLKNPAAINWNKDLSLSVDQILVEELFKENVYLKNNAECMLYAHPYISLVADKNHFNPKIRKELNIKNLENMSNVSYVIWDNWFSIVEQGITKEVVLSHSNLKQIATLRKELNGRIAEIILFEVN
;
A
#
# COMPACT_ATOMS: atom_id res chain seq x y z
N MET A 1 -27.43 2.26 -25.42
CA MET A 1 -26.01 1.98 -25.07
C MET A 1 -25.62 2.40 -23.67
N LEU A 2 -25.98 3.61 -23.19
CA LEU A 2 -25.63 4.10 -21.84
C LEU A 2 -26.17 3.25 -20.69
N GLY A 3 -27.40 2.73 -20.79
CA GLY A 3 -27.99 1.87 -19.76
C GLY A 3 -27.25 0.52 -19.63
N PHE A 4 -26.90 -0.11 -20.73
CA PHE A 4 -26.19 -1.37 -20.77
C PHE A 4 -24.79 -1.29 -20.16
N GLN A 5 -24.04 -0.20 -20.43
CA GLN A 5 -22.72 0.03 -19.82
C GLN A 5 -22.80 0.28 -18.31
N LYS A 6 -23.86 0.92 -17.82
CA LYS A 6 -24.08 1.10 -16.37
C LYS A 6 -24.31 -0.25 -15.69
N SER A 7 -25.22 -1.07 -16.23
CA SER A 7 -25.52 -2.39 -15.69
C SER A 7 -24.27 -3.28 -15.64
N PHE A 8 -23.43 -3.26 -16.68
CA PHE A 8 -22.20 -4.04 -16.71
C PHE A 8 -21.15 -3.55 -15.70
N THR A 9 -21.06 -2.23 -15.45
CA THR A 9 -20.19 -1.69 -14.40
C THR A 9 -20.60 -2.18 -13.01
N TYR A 10 -21.90 -2.14 -12.68
CA TYR A 10 -22.38 -2.61 -11.39
C TYR A 10 -22.23 -4.14 -11.23
N LEU A 11 -22.45 -4.90 -12.30
CA LEU A 11 -22.22 -6.35 -12.30
C LEU A 11 -20.74 -6.67 -12.01
N LEU A 12 -19.80 -5.97 -12.66
CA LEU A 12 -18.38 -6.15 -12.39
C LEU A 12 -18.04 -5.85 -10.93
N LEU A 13 -18.52 -4.72 -10.39
CA LEU A 13 -18.26 -4.35 -8.99
C LEU A 13 -18.85 -5.39 -8.02
N PHE A 14 -20.04 -5.89 -8.31
CA PHE A 14 -20.68 -6.93 -7.51
C PHE A 14 -19.85 -8.24 -7.53
N CYS A 15 -19.40 -8.69 -8.72
CA CYS A 15 -18.52 -9.85 -8.83
C CYS A 15 -17.19 -9.64 -8.08
N CYS A 16 -16.55 -8.46 -8.22
CA CYS A 16 -15.34 -8.15 -7.49
C CYS A 16 -15.57 -8.15 -5.96
N ALA A 17 -16.70 -7.60 -5.50
CA ALA A 17 -17.05 -7.59 -4.08
C ALA A 17 -17.25 -9.00 -3.51
N ILE A 18 -17.89 -9.90 -4.28
CA ILE A 18 -18.02 -11.31 -3.89
C ILE A 18 -16.64 -11.97 -3.80
N VAL A 19 -15.78 -11.79 -4.81
CA VAL A 19 -14.42 -12.36 -4.81
C VAL A 19 -13.62 -11.85 -3.61
N TYR A 20 -13.63 -10.55 -3.34
CA TYR A 20 -12.96 -9.98 -2.16
C TYR A 20 -13.55 -10.54 -0.85
N GLY A 21 -14.89 -10.60 -0.72
CA GLY A 21 -15.54 -11.11 0.47
C GLY A 21 -15.16 -12.56 0.75
N ILE A 22 -15.20 -13.42 -0.27
CA ILE A 22 -14.77 -14.82 -0.16
C ILE A 22 -13.29 -14.90 0.24
N SER A 23 -12.45 -14.09 -0.38
CA SER A 23 -11.00 -14.11 -0.15
C SER A 23 -10.63 -13.69 1.28
N ILE A 24 -11.33 -12.74 1.91
CA ILE A 24 -11.10 -12.33 3.31
C ILE A 24 -11.22 -13.54 4.25
N PHE A 25 -12.16 -14.45 4.02
CA PHE A 25 -12.35 -15.64 4.86
C PHE A 25 -11.26 -16.70 4.67
N PHE A 26 -10.69 -16.80 3.46
CA PHE A 26 -9.74 -17.86 3.15
C PHE A 26 -8.28 -17.45 3.34
N PHE A 27 -7.97 -16.15 3.34
CA PHE A 27 -6.59 -15.66 3.38
C PHE A 27 -6.22 -15.15 4.78
N THR A 28 -5.29 -15.86 5.41
CA THR A 28 -4.80 -15.56 6.76
C THR A 28 -3.68 -14.53 6.76
N GLY A 29 -3.02 -14.30 5.61
CA GLY A 29 -1.90 -13.37 5.47
C GLY A 29 -2.27 -11.93 5.83
N THR A 30 -1.27 -11.20 6.27
CA THR A 30 -1.37 -9.76 6.57
C THR A 30 -0.79 -8.88 5.46
N GLY A 31 -0.29 -9.48 4.38
CA GLY A 31 0.43 -8.81 3.28
C GLY A 31 1.87 -8.43 3.63
N ASP A 32 2.15 -8.17 4.90
CA ASP A 32 3.45 -7.79 5.45
C ASP A 32 3.40 -7.98 6.97
N ALA A 33 4.51 -8.45 7.57
CA ALA A 33 4.58 -8.72 9.01
C ALA A 33 4.92 -7.45 9.83
N GLY A 34 5.47 -6.42 9.20
CA GLY A 34 5.88 -5.16 9.81
C GLY A 34 4.85 -4.05 9.60
N ASP A 35 5.01 -3.26 8.53
CA ASP A 35 4.22 -2.05 8.26
C ASP A 35 2.71 -2.29 8.28
N SER A 36 2.27 -3.39 7.65
CA SER A 36 0.84 -3.72 7.58
C SER A 36 0.22 -3.94 8.96
N VAL A 37 0.93 -4.68 9.82
CA VAL A 37 0.49 -4.96 11.19
C VAL A 37 0.57 -3.69 12.05
N LEU A 38 1.64 -2.92 11.92
CA LEU A 38 1.80 -1.67 12.67
C LEU A 38 0.71 -0.65 12.32
N HIS A 39 0.40 -0.42 11.04
CA HIS A 39 -0.70 0.47 10.64
C HIS A 39 -2.05 0.03 11.23
N PHE A 40 -2.31 -1.29 11.25
CA PHE A 40 -3.48 -1.82 11.94
C PHE A 40 -3.47 -1.49 13.44
N LEU A 41 -2.35 -1.73 14.14
CA LEU A 41 -2.23 -1.47 15.58
C LEU A 41 -2.42 0.02 15.90
N TYR A 42 -1.82 0.93 15.12
CA TYR A 42 -2.06 2.35 15.23
C TYR A 42 -3.54 2.69 15.08
N ALA A 43 -4.20 2.18 14.03
CA ALA A 43 -5.62 2.41 13.81
C ALA A 43 -6.50 1.82 14.91
N LYS A 44 -6.15 0.63 15.44
CA LYS A 44 -6.89 -0.04 16.52
C LYS A 44 -6.84 0.73 17.84
N TYR A 45 -5.66 1.23 18.20
CA TYR A 45 -5.45 1.85 19.50
C TYR A 45 -5.58 3.38 19.52
N ALA A 46 -5.67 4.05 18.36
CA ALA A 46 -5.83 5.50 18.29
C ALA A 46 -7.09 6.05 19.01
N PRO A 47 -8.26 5.37 19.04
CA PRO A 47 -9.41 5.86 19.82
C PRO A 47 -9.17 5.94 21.33
N VAL A 48 -8.32 5.07 21.90
CA VAL A 48 -7.98 5.07 23.33
C VAL A 48 -6.70 5.84 23.63
N GLN A 49 -5.89 6.12 22.60
CA GLN A 49 -4.66 6.91 22.67
C GLN A 49 -4.62 7.93 21.52
N PRO A 50 -5.36 9.06 21.62
CA PRO A 50 -5.58 10.00 20.52
C PRO A 50 -4.31 10.62 19.90
N ASN A 51 -3.19 10.66 20.64
CA ASN A 51 -1.89 11.09 20.11
C ASN A 51 -1.41 10.23 18.93
N LEU A 52 -1.85 8.97 18.82
CA LEU A 52 -1.52 8.08 17.70
C LEU A 52 -2.12 8.56 16.37
N TYR A 53 -3.19 9.36 16.38
CA TYR A 53 -3.73 10.00 15.18
C TYR A 53 -2.79 11.06 14.58
N LEU A 54 -1.79 11.51 15.34
CA LEU A 54 -0.82 12.52 14.90
C LEU A 54 0.58 11.92 14.65
N ASP A 55 0.73 10.62 14.74
CA ASP A 55 2.00 9.97 14.42
C ASP A 55 2.25 10.00 12.90
N GLN A 56 3.35 10.65 12.48
CA GLN A 56 3.67 10.82 11.06
C GLN A 56 4.12 9.53 10.38
N TRP A 57 4.74 8.60 11.13
CA TRP A 57 5.08 7.29 10.61
C TRP A 57 3.82 6.47 10.33
N ALA A 58 2.86 6.50 11.24
CA ALA A 58 1.58 5.79 11.13
C ALA A 58 0.67 6.33 10.03
N LYS A 59 0.97 7.50 9.46
CA LYS A 59 0.19 8.17 8.43
C LYS A 59 -1.17 8.65 8.97
N PRO A 60 -1.23 9.86 9.51
CA PRO A 60 -2.38 10.44 10.23
C PRO A 60 -3.73 10.23 9.53
N PHE A 61 -3.81 10.49 8.22
CA PHE A 61 -5.07 10.38 7.48
C PHE A 61 -5.51 8.93 7.28
N PHE A 62 -4.55 8.01 7.08
CA PHE A 62 -4.84 6.58 7.04
C PHE A 62 -5.34 6.09 8.40
N THR A 63 -4.60 6.38 9.47
CA THR A 63 -4.94 5.98 10.84
C THR A 63 -6.36 6.43 11.21
N PHE A 64 -6.72 7.67 10.86
CA PHE A 64 -8.06 8.21 11.13
C PHE A 64 -9.16 7.44 10.38
N LEU A 65 -9.02 7.22 9.08
CA LEU A 65 -10.04 6.54 8.28
C LEU A 65 -10.12 5.04 8.53
N ALA A 66 -8.99 4.39 8.83
CA ALA A 66 -8.91 2.96 9.10
C ALA A 66 -9.38 2.59 10.51
N SER A 67 -9.34 3.53 11.46
CA SER A 67 -9.62 3.28 12.88
C SER A 67 -10.99 2.64 13.16
N PRO A 68 -12.11 3.05 12.56
CA PRO A 68 -13.40 2.38 12.79
C PRO A 68 -13.39 0.91 12.34
N PHE A 69 -12.69 0.60 11.26
CA PHE A 69 -12.58 -0.76 10.73
C PHE A 69 -11.65 -1.63 11.57
N ALA A 70 -10.57 -1.06 12.09
CA ALA A 70 -9.60 -1.76 12.94
C ALA A 70 -10.22 -2.28 14.25
N GLN A 71 -11.36 -1.73 14.70
CA GLN A 71 -12.09 -2.23 15.87
C GLN A 71 -12.67 -3.63 15.66
N PHE A 72 -12.86 -4.04 14.40
CA PHE A 72 -13.32 -5.39 14.02
C PHE A 72 -12.14 -6.37 13.77
N GLY A 73 -10.95 -6.07 14.30
CA GLY A 73 -9.76 -6.89 14.12
C GLY A 73 -9.09 -6.67 12.75
N PHE A 74 -8.12 -7.54 12.44
CA PHE A 74 -7.35 -7.40 11.20
C PHE A 74 -8.21 -7.61 9.94
N ASP A 75 -9.26 -8.44 10.02
CA ASP A 75 -10.22 -8.61 8.90
C ASP A 75 -10.99 -7.33 8.61
N GLY A 76 -11.27 -6.50 9.62
CA GLY A 76 -11.84 -5.17 9.41
C GLY A 76 -10.95 -4.28 8.53
N ILE A 77 -9.63 -4.30 8.71
CA ILE A 77 -8.68 -3.57 7.84
C ILE A 77 -8.67 -4.15 6.42
N LYS A 78 -8.75 -5.48 6.25
CA LYS A 78 -8.89 -6.09 4.94
C LYS A 78 -10.17 -5.59 4.24
N VAL A 79 -11.30 -5.54 4.96
CA VAL A 79 -12.56 -4.97 4.43
C VAL A 79 -12.35 -3.53 4.00
N PHE A 80 -11.71 -2.69 4.82
CA PHE A 80 -11.42 -1.28 4.49
C PHE A 80 -10.65 -1.18 3.16
N ASN A 81 -9.54 -1.89 3.00
CA ASN A 81 -8.71 -1.84 1.80
C ASN A 81 -9.42 -2.44 0.57
N CYS A 82 -10.23 -3.50 0.75
CA CYS A 82 -11.08 -4.03 -0.32
C CYS A 82 -12.11 -3.00 -0.80
N LEU A 83 -12.75 -2.26 0.10
CA LEU A 83 -13.69 -1.18 -0.25
C LEU A 83 -13.01 -0.05 -1.01
N LEU A 84 -11.79 0.34 -0.62
CA LEU A 84 -11.00 1.35 -1.33
C LEU A 84 -10.65 0.88 -2.75
N ASN A 85 -10.29 -0.39 -2.93
CA ASN A 85 -10.02 -0.95 -4.25
C ASN A 85 -11.28 -1.06 -5.10
N LEU A 86 -12.43 -1.44 -4.55
CA LEU A 86 -13.72 -1.39 -5.26
C LEU A 86 -14.06 0.04 -5.71
N GLY A 87 -13.86 1.02 -4.83
CA GLY A 87 -14.00 2.44 -5.17
C GLY A 87 -13.05 2.88 -6.29
N SER A 88 -11.79 2.42 -6.24
CA SER A 88 -10.79 2.69 -7.28
C SER A 88 -11.17 2.07 -8.62
N ILE A 89 -11.68 0.83 -8.64
CA ILE A 89 -12.19 0.16 -9.85
C ILE A 89 -13.33 0.98 -10.46
N TYR A 90 -14.29 1.42 -9.64
CA TYR A 90 -15.39 2.29 -10.12
C TYR A 90 -14.86 3.59 -10.72
N LEU A 91 -13.97 4.29 -10.00
CA LEU A 91 -13.42 5.59 -10.41
C LEU A 91 -12.55 5.50 -11.67
N VAL A 92 -11.76 4.43 -11.83
CA VAL A 92 -10.99 4.19 -13.06
C VAL A 92 -11.91 4.03 -14.27
N ILE A 93 -13.03 3.30 -14.12
CA ILE A 93 -14.03 3.16 -15.19
C ILE A 93 -14.66 4.52 -15.52
N GLN A 94 -15.01 5.32 -14.49
CA GLN A 94 -15.59 6.64 -14.72
C GLN A 94 -14.57 7.61 -15.34
N SER A 95 -13.33 7.61 -14.88
CA SER A 95 -12.24 8.41 -15.44
C SER A 95 -11.94 8.04 -16.89
N ALA A 96 -11.95 6.75 -17.24
CA ALA A 96 -11.83 6.30 -18.61
C ALA A 96 -12.93 6.85 -19.52
N LYS A 97 -14.18 6.92 -19.02
CA LYS A 97 -15.31 7.55 -19.75
C LYS A 97 -15.09 9.04 -19.94
N GLN A 98 -14.63 9.75 -18.90
CA GLN A 98 -14.37 11.21 -18.99
C GLN A 98 -13.22 11.52 -19.97
N PHE A 99 -12.20 10.67 -20.05
CA PHE A 99 -11.15 10.78 -21.06
C PHE A 99 -11.59 10.29 -22.46
N LEU A 100 -12.85 9.90 -22.63
CA LEU A 100 -13.41 9.36 -23.87
C LEU A 100 -12.69 8.12 -24.40
N LEU A 101 -12.12 7.32 -23.48
CA LEU A 101 -11.47 6.07 -23.84
C LEU A 101 -12.53 5.01 -24.15
N LYS A 102 -12.36 4.30 -25.28
CA LYS A 102 -13.21 3.15 -25.63
C LYS A 102 -13.02 2.03 -24.59
N ASN A 103 -14.04 1.16 -24.47
CA ASN A 103 -13.98 -0.04 -23.61
C ASN A 103 -13.72 0.30 -22.13
N SER A 104 -14.24 1.40 -21.61
CA SER A 104 -13.95 1.94 -20.27
C SER A 104 -14.05 0.91 -19.13
N VAL A 105 -14.99 -0.07 -19.20
CA VAL A 105 -15.15 -1.12 -18.17
C VAL A 105 -13.91 -2.02 -18.09
N VAL A 106 -13.17 -2.20 -19.18
CA VAL A 106 -11.93 -2.99 -19.21
C VAL A 106 -10.86 -2.37 -18.30
N ALA A 107 -10.86 -1.04 -18.09
CA ALA A 107 -9.95 -0.41 -17.14
C ALA A 107 -10.16 -0.94 -15.70
N GLY A 108 -11.41 -1.15 -15.30
CA GLY A 108 -11.72 -1.75 -13.99
C GLY A 108 -11.29 -3.21 -13.90
N ILE A 109 -11.48 -3.98 -14.97
CA ILE A 109 -10.99 -5.38 -15.05
C ILE A 109 -9.46 -5.42 -14.95
N ILE A 110 -8.76 -4.53 -15.67
CA ILE A 110 -7.31 -4.42 -15.61
C ILE A 110 -6.85 -4.11 -14.18
N LEU A 111 -7.45 -3.12 -13.51
CA LEU A 111 -7.06 -2.77 -12.14
C LEU A 111 -7.29 -3.93 -11.15
N PHE A 112 -8.45 -4.59 -11.22
CA PHE A 112 -8.76 -5.75 -10.38
C PHE A 112 -7.80 -6.92 -10.62
N ALA A 113 -7.41 -7.15 -11.88
CA ALA A 113 -6.57 -8.26 -12.30
C ALA A 113 -5.07 -8.00 -12.12
N MET A 114 -4.64 -6.88 -11.56
CA MET A 114 -3.24 -6.67 -11.18
C MET A 114 -2.90 -7.53 -9.95
N PRO A 115 -1.94 -8.49 -10.05
CA PRO A 115 -1.67 -9.45 -8.97
C PRO A 115 -1.36 -8.79 -7.63
N LEU A 116 -0.51 -7.76 -7.63
CA LEU A 116 -0.10 -7.09 -6.40
C LEU A 116 -1.22 -6.21 -5.82
N VAL A 117 -2.07 -5.60 -6.66
CA VAL A 117 -3.26 -4.85 -6.19
C VAL A 117 -4.23 -5.80 -5.50
N TYR A 118 -4.46 -6.98 -6.08
CA TYR A 118 -5.33 -7.99 -5.51
C TYR A 118 -4.80 -8.50 -4.17
N SER A 119 -3.54 -8.96 -4.11
CA SER A 119 -2.97 -9.55 -2.89
C SER A 119 -2.88 -8.54 -1.75
N LEU A 120 -2.49 -7.29 -2.00
CA LEU A 120 -2.39 -6.27 -0.96
C LEU A 120 -3.73 -5.60 -0.60
N SER A 121 -4.83 -5.94 -1.28
CA SER A 121 -6.18 -5.63 -0.78
C SER A 121 -6.46 -6.27 0.58
N PHE A 122 -5.77 -7.36 0.93
CA PHE A 122 -5.93 -8.09 2.20
C PHE A 122 -4.87 -7.72 3.24
N SER A 123 -4.33 -6.50 3.16
CA SER A 123 -3.30 -5.98 4.07
C SER A 123 -3.80 -4.77 4.86
N GLY A 124 -3.02 -4.36 5.87
CA GLY A 124 -3.17 -3.07 6.58
C GLY A 124 -2.37 -1.93 5.95
N LEU A 125 -1.87 -2.10 4.73
CA LEU A 125 -1.00 -1.13 4.06
C LEU A 125 -1.76 0.11 3.55
N THR A 126 -1.06 1.21 3.40
CA THR A 126 -1.62 2.53 3.08
C THR A 126 -1.77 2.79 1.58
N GLU A 127 -1.14 1.98 0.74
CA GLU A 127 -1.12 2.12 -0.72
C GLU A 127 -2.52 2.09 -1.36
N PRO A 128 -3.49 1.24 -0.92
CA PRO A 128 -4.84 1.25 -1.48
C PRO A 128 -5.58 2.58 -1.24
N LEU A 129 -5.43 3.19 -0.06
CA LEU A 129 -6.02 4.50 0.23
C LEU A 129 -5.39 5.60 -0.62
N PHE A 130 -4.08 5.57 -0.80
CA PHE A 130 -3.38 6.52 -1.66
C PHE A 130 -3.86 6.43 -3.11
N ALA A 131 -3.96 5.21 -3.65
CA ALA A 131 -4.48 4.96 -4.99
C ALA A 131 -5.91 5.48 -5.17
N PHE A 132 -6.78 5.20 -4.18
CA PHE A 132 -8.17 5.67 -4.18
C PHE A 132 -8.27 7.20 -4.16
N VAL A 133 -7.56 7.88 -3.26
CA VAL A 133 -7.58 9.35 -3.15
C VAL A 133 -7.03 10.00 -4.42
N SER A 134 -5.98 9.43 -5.01
CA SER A 134 -5.39 9.92 -6.25
C SER A 134 -6.38 9.88 -7.41
N ILE A 135 -7.01 8.73 -7.66
CA ILE A 135 -7.97 8.60 -8.77
C ILE A 135 -9.28 9.34 -8.51
N LEU A 136 -9.71 9.45 -7.25
CA LEU A 136 -10.88 10.25 -6.86
C LEU A 136 -10.67 11.72 -7.18
N SER A 137 -9.49 12.26 -6.86
CA SER A 137 -9.15 13.65 -7.14
C SER A 137 -9.09 13.92 -8.65
N ILE A 138 -8.48 13.03 -9.42
CA ILE A 138 -8.45 13.11 -10.89
C ILE A 138 -9.87 13.09 -11.46
N TYR A 139 -10.75 12.24 -10.94
CA TYR A 139 -12.16 12.20 -11.35
C TYR A 139 -12.87 13.54 -11.08
N PHE A 140 -12.64 14.19 -9.93
CA PHE A 140 -13.23 15.49 -9.64
C PHE A 140 -12.64 16.60 -10.53
N ILE A 141 -11.35 16.58 -10.85
CA ILE A 141 -10.76 17.49 -11.85
C ILE A 141 -11.47 17.34 -13.20
N GLN A 142 -11.70 16.11 -13.66
CA GLN A 142 -12.43 15.84 -14.90
C GLN A 142 -13.87 16.32 -14.86
N LYS A 143 -14.49 16.38 -13.68
CA LYS A 143 -15.82 16.94 -13.44
C LYS A 143 -15.83 18.46 -13.27
N GLN A 144 -14.68 19.13 -13.44
CA GLN A 144 -14.52 20.57 -13.20
C GLN A 144 -14.81 21.00 -11.75
N GLN A 145 -14.78 20.05 -10.82
CA GLN A 145 -14.94 20.28 -9.37
C GLN A 145 -13.58 20.45 -8.70
N ASN A 146 -12.80 21.40 -9.19
CA ASN A 146 -11.38 21.56 -8.87
C ASN A 146 -11.11 21.87 -7.38
N TRP A 147 -12.01 22.60 -6.68
CA TRP A 147 -11.88 22.80 -5.22
C TRP A 147 -11.97 21.48 -4.46
N ILE A 148 -12.97 20.65 -4.78
CA ILE A 148 -13.14 19.34 -4.14
C ILE A 148 -11.91 18.48 -4.42
N ALA A 149 -11.44 18.45 -5.66
CA ALA A 149 -10.23 17.72 -6.04
C ALA A 149 -8.99 18.19 -5.24
N ALA A 150 -8.78 19.52 -5.15
CA ALA A 150 -7.64 20.10 -4.44
C ALA A 150 -7.67 19.77 -2.94
N LEU A 151 -8.85 19.88 -2.30
CA LEU A 151 -9.03 19.54 -0.89
C LEU A 151 -8.78 18.05 -0.63
N ILE A 152 -9.31 17.15 -1.45
CA ILE A 152 -9.13 15.71 -1.28
C ILE A 152 -7.66 15.33 -1.49
N ILE A 153 -7.04 15.79 -2.58
CA ILE A 153 -5.66 15.39 -2.91
C ILE A 153 -4.64 15.97 -1.92
N SER A 154 -4.96 17.06 -1.23
CA SER A 154 -4.10 17.65 -0.20
C SER A 154 -3.81 16.68 0.96
N SER A 155 -4.63 15.62 1.13
CA SER A 155 -4.43 14.59 2.15
C SER A 155 -3.38 13.54 1.79
N LEU A 156 -2.94 13.43 0.53
CA LEU A 156 -2.00 12.40 0.09
C LEU A 156 -0.69 12.35 0.90
N PRO A 157 -0.03 13.46 1.27
CA PRO A 157 1.19 13.42 2.09
C PRO A 157 0.96 12.81 3.49
N PHE A 158 -0.28 12.84 3.98
CA PHE A 158 -0.69 12.25 5.27
C PHE A 158 -1.15 10.79 5.15
N ILE A 159 -1.16 10.26 3.92
CA ILE A 159 -1.31 8.83 3.62
C ILE A 159 0.06 8.22 3.33
N ARG A 160 0.90 8.93 2.55
CA ARG A 160 2.30 8.58 2.26
C ARG A 160 3.05 9.85 1.84
N SER A 161 4.29 9.98 2.29
CA SER A 161 5.12 11.18 2.04
C SER A 161 5.30 11.49 0.55
N GLU A 162 5.29 10.45 -0.30
CA GLU A 162 5.37 10.54 -1.77
C GLU A 162 4.18 11.27 -2.39
N GLY A 163 3.11 11.51 -1.62
CA GLY A 163 1.99 12.35 -2.01
C GLY A 163 2.40 13.77 -2.41
N LEU A 164 3.52 14.29 -1.86
CA LEU A 164 4.07 15.58 -2.27
C LEU A 164 4.45 15.62 -3.76
N LEU A 165 4.91 14.51 -4.34
CA LEU A 165 5.21 14.42 -5.77
C LEU A 165 3.94 14.64 -6.61
N ILE A 166 2.84 13.99 -6.22
CA ILE A 166 1.57 14.12 -6.94
C ILE A 166 0.98 15.51 -6.75
N LEU A 167 1.06 16.09 -5.53
CA LEU A 167 0.64 17.47 -5.32
C LEU A 167 1.39 18.45 -6.24
N GLY A 168 2.71 18.26 -6.42
CA GLY A 168 3.51 19.07 -7.33
C GLY A 168 3.03 18.98 -8.78
N VAL A 169 2.67 17.76 -9.26
CA VAL A 169 2.13 17.58 -10.61
C VAL A 169 0.76 18.25 -10.76
N ILE A 170 -0.12 18.13 -9.77
CA ILE A 170 -1.45 18.76 -9.81
C ILE A 170 -1.34 20.29 -9.73
N ALA A 171 -0.41 20.83 -8.91
CA ALA A 171 -0.12 22.26 -8.89
C ALA A 171 0.35 22.74 -10.27
N LEU A 172 1.28 22.02 -10.90
CA LEU A 172 1.70 22.30 -12.28
C LEU A 172 0.54 22.27 -13.26
N TYR A 173 -0.35 21.26 -13.15
CA TYR A 173 -1.54 21.17 -13.99
C TYR A 173 -2.43 22.40 -13.81
N PHE A 174 -2.72 22.86 -12.58
CA PHE A 174 -3.51 24.06 -12.33
C PHE A 174 -2.83 25.34 -12.86
N CYS A 175 -1.49 25.43 -12.79
CA CYS A 175 -0.74 26.51 -13.42
C CYS A 175 -0.93 26.52 -14.95
N LEU A 176 -0.83 25.36 -15.60
CA LEU A 176 -0.94 25.23 -17.06
C LEU A 176 -2.34 25.55 -17.61
N ILE A 177 -3.39 25.28 -16.82
CA ILE A 177 -4.75 25.68 -17.17
C ILE A 177 -5.12 27.10 -16.67
N LYS A 178 -4.14 27.84 -16.06
CA LYS A 178 -4.26 29.19 -15.52
C LYS A 178 -5.30 29.32 -14.37
N GLU A 179 -5.51 28.25 -13.61
CA GLU A 179 -6.47 28.18 -12.50
C GLU A 179 -5.75 28.18 -11.14
N PHE A 180 -4.91 29.18 -10.91
CA PHE A 180 -4.00 29.29 -9.74
C PHE A 180 -4.70 29.24 -8.38
N LYS A 181 -5.97 29.67 -8.29
CA LYS A 181 -6.74 29.67 -7.03
C LYS A 181 -6.85 28.30 -6.37
N TYR A 182 -6.86 27.22 -7.16
CA TYR A 182 -6.97 25.85 -6.63
C TYR A 182 -5.67 25.34 -5.99
N ILE A 183 -4.53 25.99 -6.27
CA ILE A 183 -3.25 25.66 -5.62
C ILE A 183 -3.34 25.90 -4.11
N LEU A 184 -4.09 26.91 -3.66
CA LEU A 184 -4.33 27.14 -2.24
C LEU A 184 -5.05 25.96 -1.57
N GLY A 185 -5.94 25.29 -2.29
CA GLY A 185 -6.63 24.10 -1.79
C GLY A 185 -5.69 22.91 -1.53
N LEU A 186 -4.53 22.84 -2.22
CA LEU A 186 -3.53 21.80 -2.02
C LEU A 186 -2.83 21.89 -0.65
N LEU A 187 -2.88 23.03 0.02
CA LEU A 187 -2.31 23.26 1.35
C LEU A 187 -3.29 22.91 2.48
N ALA A 188 -4.57 22.61 2.17
CA ALA A 188 -5.63 22.47 3.16
C ALA A 188 -5.29 21.46 4.27
N SER A 189 -4.88 20.25 3.91
CA SER A 189 -4.53 19.24 4.92
C SER A 189 -3.31 19.60 5.75
N HIS A 190 -2.29 20.26 5.16
CA HIS A 190 -1.14 20.75 5.92
C HIS A 190 -1.56 21.80 6.94
N ILE A 191 -2.43 22.75 6.55
CA ILE A 191 -2.96 23.77 7.46
C ILE A 191 -3.78 23.11 8.57
N ILE A 192 -4.71 22.22 8.24
CA ILE A 192 -5.55 21.52 9.22
C ILE A 192 -4.68 20.74 10.22
N TYR A 193 -3.75 19.91 9.75
CA TYR A 193 -2.89 19.11 10.63
C TYR A 193 -1.92 19.99 11.44
N SER A 194 -1.42 21.11 10.90
CA SER A 194 -0.61 22.06 11.66
C SER A 194 -1.40 22.66 12.82
N ILE A 195 -2.65 23.08 12.56
CA ILE A 195 -3.55 23.63 13.58
C ILE A 195 -3.85 22.56 14.66
N VAL A 196 -4.22 21.34 14.24
CA VAL A 196 -4.50 20.24 15.17
C VAL A 196 -3.26 19.94 16.02
N GLY A 197 -2.06 19.90 15.43
CA GLY A 197 -0.82 19.69 16.16
C GLY A 197 -0.46 20.83 17.11
N ALA A 198 -0.79 22.09 16.78
CA ALA A 198 -0.62 23.23 17.68
C ALA A 198 -1.42 23.04 18.97
N PHE A 199 -2.68 22.56 18.86
CA PHE A 199 -3.52 22.33 20.02
C PHE A 199 -3.17 21.04 20.80
N ALA A 200 -2.87 19.95 20.10
CA ALA A 200 -2.68 18.64 20.72
C ALA A 200 -1.24 18.41 21.22
N LEU A 201 -0.24 18.97 20.53
CA LEU A 201 1.18 18.76 20.79
C LEU A 201 1.90 20.04 21.26
N GLY A 202 1.20 21.18 21.31
CA GLY A 202 1.80 22.49 21.62
C GLY A 202 2.79 22.99 20.57
N ASN A 203 2.76 22.45 19.35
CA ASN A 203 3.73 22.76 18.29
C ASN A 203 3.06 22.93 16.93
N LEU A 204 2.98 24.16 16.43
CA LEU A 204 2.42 24.47 15.11
C LEU A 204 3.24 23.85 13.96
N PHE A 205 4.55 23.70 14.15
CA PHE A 205 5.49 23.19 13.14
C PHE A 205 5.80 21.71 13.30
N TRP A 206 5.01 20.96 14.07
CA TRP A 206 5.24 19.54 14.34
C TRP A 206 5.40 18.67 13.07
N LEU A 207 4.76 19.04 11.99
CA LEU A 207 4.90 18.34 10.68
C LEU A 207 6.33 18.36 10.17
N PHE A 208 7.11 19.40 10.51
CA PHE A 208 8.51 19.55 10.10
C PHE A 208 9.47 19.04 11.18
N THR A 209 9.17 19.29 12.43
CA THR A 209 10.05 18.97 13.57
C THR A 209 10.01 17.51 13.98
N SER A 210 8.89 16.80 13.71
CA SER A 210 8.69 15.39 14.06
C SER A 210 8.69 14.47 12.84
N ASN A 211 9.27 14.89 11.71
CA ASN A 211 9.31 14.10 10.50
C ASN A 211 10.29 12.91 10.63
N PRO A 212 9.85 11.65 10.62
CA PRO A 212 10.72 10.48 10.76
C PRO A 212 11.64 10.26 9.55
N TYR A 213 11.30 10.87 8.41
CA TYR A 213 12.06 10.75 7.15
C TYR A 213 13.03 11.91 6.91
N ALA A 214 13.32 12.72 7.93
CA ALA A 214 14.26 13.84 7.82
C ALA A 214 15.70 13.39 7.53
N LYS A 215 16.06 12.14 7.85
CA LYS A 215 17.36 11.56 7.51
C LYS A 215 17.40 11.22 6.03
N LEU A 216 18.41 11.73 5.33
CA LEU A 216 18.60 11.49 3.89
C LEU A 216 19.17 10.09 3.58
N SER A 217 19.82 9.41 4.54
CA SER A 217 20.39 8.07 4.34
C SER A 217 19.36 6.97 4.57
N SER A 218 19.41 5.90 3.75
CA SER A 218 18.64 4.69 3.95
C SER A 218 19.43 3.67 4.78
N THR A 219 18.76 3.00 5.74
CA THR A 219 19.32 1.86 6.47
C THR A 219 19.26 0.56 5.66
N TYR A 220 18.53 0.57 4.53
CA TYR A 220 18.26 -0.63 3.70
C TYR A 220 19.15 -0.74 2.47
N GLY A 221 20.14 0.17 2.33
CA GLY A 221 21.08 0.18 1.21
C GLY A 221 20.54 0.92 -0.02
N GLU A 222 21.09 0.55 -1.18
CA GLU A 222 20.81 1.16 -2.48
C GLU A 222 20.64 0.08 -3.56
N GLY A 223 20.13 0.44 -4.73
CA GLY A 223 19.89 -0.48 -5.83
C GLY A 223 20.28 0.07 -7.19
N THR A 224 19.76 -0.55 -8.26
CA THR A 224 20.04 -0.18 -9.64
C THR A 224 18.97 0.73 -10.23
N LEU A 225 19.33 1.54 -11.25
CA LEU A 225 18.38 2.37 -12.01
C LEU A 225 17.34 1.54 -12.78
N THR A 226 17.64 0.28 -13.09
CA THR A 226 16.73 -0.61 -13.82
C THR A 226 15.77 -1.39 -12.93
N HIS A 227 15.99 -1.37 -11.60
CA HIS A 227 15.28 -2.19 -10.62
C HIS A 227 13.75 -2.18 -10.81
N PHE A 228 13.14 -1.01 -10.83
CA PHE A 228 11.68 -0.92 -10.94
C PHE A 228 11.19 -1.21 -12.36
N ALA A 229 11.98 -0.87 -13.40
CA ALA A 229 11.63 -1.22 -14.78
C ALA A 229 11.56 -2.74 -14.98
N GLU A 230 12.47 -3.50 -14.38
CA GLU A 230 12.49 -4.96 -14.39
C GLU A 230 11.38 -5.58 -13.52
N LYS A 231 11.03 -4.93 -12.41
CA LYS A 231 10.12 -5.49 -11.40
C LYS A 231 8.65 -5.13 -11.59
N ILE A 232 8.32 -4.09 -12.37
CA ILE A 232 6.94 -3.62 -12.55
C ILE A 232 6.00 -4.70 -13.11
N ILE A 233 6.54 -5.68 -13.86
CA ILE A 233 5.82 -6.85 -14.35
C ILE A 233 5.17 -7.66 -13.21
N TYR A 234 5.79 -7.71 -12.03
CA TYR A 234 5.26 -8.41 -10.85
C TYR A 234 4.16 -7.62 -10.15
N VAL A 235 4.06 -6.32 -10.41
CA VAL A 235 2.95 -5.48 -9.92
C VAL A 235 1.69 -5.73 -10.73
N VAL A 236 1.82 -5.68 -12.07
CA VAL A 236 0.67 -5.66 -12.98
C VAL A 236 0.34 -7.01 -13.62
N GLY A 237 1.28 -7.98 -13.62
CA GLY A 237 1.17 -9.23 -14.37
C GLY A 237 1.49 -9.09 -15.85
N LEU A 238 1.98 -10.16 -16.47
CA LEU A 238 2.48 -10.14 -17.86
C LEU A 238 1.51 -9.59 -18.90
N PRO A 239 0.22 -10.00 -18.96
CA PRO A 239 -0.70 -9.49 -19.98
C PRO A 239 -0.91 -7.97 -19.86
N ILE A 240 -1.08 -7.49 -18.63
CA ILE A 240 -1.30 -6.07 -18.35
C ILE A 240 -0.01 -5.27 -18.60
N TYR A 241 1.16 -5.84 -18.29
CA TYR A 241 2.46 -5.23 -18.60
C TYR A 241 2.63 -4.96 -20.10
N ILE A 242 2.30 -5.94 -20.93
CA ILE A 242 2.35 -5.76 -22.40
C ILE A 242 1.41 -4.63 -22.84
N LEU A 243 0.18 -4.62 -22.34
CA LEU A 243 -0.81 -3.57 -22.65
C LEU A 243 -0.37 -2.20 -22.14
N PHE A 244 0.27 -2.15 -20.96
CA PHE A 244 0.81 -0.93 -20.37
C PHE A 244 1.92 -0.33 -21.25
N ILE A 245 2.88 -1.13 -21.70
CA ILE A 245 3.94 -0.68 -22.61
C ILE A 245 3.35 -0.22 -23.95
N LEU A 246 2.44 -0.99 -24.54
CA LEU A 246 1.71 -0.57 -25.75
C LEU A 246 0.94 0.73 -25.54
N GLY A 247 0.38 0.93 -24.35
CA GLY A 247 -0.31 2.15 -23.95
C GLY A 247 0.61 3.35 -23.91
N LEU A 248 1.80 3.23 -23.28
CA LEU A 248 2.82 4.28 -23.26
C LEU A 248 3.26 4.65 -24.69
N LEU A 249 3.60 3.66 -25.51
CA LEU A 249 3.99 3.87 -26.90
C LEU A 249 2.88 4.58 -27.70
N THR A 250 1.62 4.16 -27.49
CA THR A 250 0.46 4.77 -28.14
C THR A 250 0.35 6.25 -27.77
N GLN A 251 0.54 6.61 -26.49
CA GLN A 251 0.47 8.01 -26.04
C GLN A 251 1.66 8.82 -26.57
N ILE A 252 2.86 8.29 -26.62
CA ILE A 252 4.02 8.95 -27.23
C ILE A 252 3.73 9.28 -28.71
N ILE A 253 3.22 8.30 -29.48
CA ILE A 253 2.86 8.51 -30.89
C ILE A 253 1.77 9.58 -31.03
N ARG A 254 0.77 9.59 -30.15
CA ARG A 254 -0.29 10.62 -30.15
C ARG A 254 0.24 12.01 -29.82
N ILE A 255 1.20 12.13 -28.91
CA ILE A 255 1.88 13.40 -28.58
C ILE A 255 2.64 13.92 -29.80
N ILE A 256 3.47 13.09 -30.43
CA ILE A 256 4.25 13.46 -31.62
C ILE A 256 3.33 13.90 -32.77
N ARG A 257 2.17 13.26 -32.93
CA ARG A 257 1.18 13.59 -33.98
C ARG A 257 0.23 14.71 -33.60
N ASN A 258 0.43 15.42 -32.48
CA ASN A 258 -0.47 16.46 -31.95
C ASN A 258 -1.95 16.02 -31.82
N ARG A 259 -2.18 14.72 -31.53
CA ARG A 259 -3.51 14.11 -31.35
C ARG A 259 -3.77 13.66 -29.89
N SER A 260 -2.92 14.11 -28.97
CA SER A 260 -3.02 13.71 -27.58
C SER A 260 -4.04 14.54 -26.80
N ASN A 261 -4.66 13.92 -25.80
CA ASN A 261 -5.46 14.61 -24.80
C ASN A 261 -4.53 15.20 -23.72
N ARG A 262 -4.41 16.53 -23.67
CA ARG A 262 -3.52 17.23 -22.73
C ARG A 262 -3.78 16.84 -21.28
N SER A 263 -5.04 16.81 -20.86
CA SER A 263 -5.39 16.44 -19.47
C SER A 263 -4.97 15.00 -19.16
N PHE A 264 -5.14 14.05 -20.10
CA PHE A 264 -4.65 12.68 -19.91
C PHE A 264 -3.13 12.64 -19.77
N ASN A 265 -2.40 13.41 -20.58
CA ASN A 265 -0.95 13.44 -20.51
C ASN A 265 -0.43 13.97 -19.16
N TYR A 266 -1.01 15.04 -18.65
CA TYR A 266 -0.57 15.62 -17.37
C TYR A 266 -1.05 14.80 -16.16
N LEU A 267 -2.34 14.48 -16.11
CA LEU A 267 -2.94 13.85 -14.93
C LEU A 267 -2.61 12.36 -14.82
N ILE A 268 -2.34 11.68 -15.94
CA ILE A 268 -2.08 10.23 -15.95
C ILE A 268 -0.62 9.94 -16.27
N ILE A 269 -0.14 10.33 -17.47
CA ILE A 269 1.20 9.94 -17.93
C ILE A 269 2.28 10.63 -17.10
N LEU A 270 2.22 11.96 -16.96
CA LEU A 270 3.24 12.72 -16.24
C LEU A 270 3.26 12.34 -14.74
N THR A 271 2.08 12.17 -14.13
CA THR A 271 1.97 11.74 -12.73
C THR A 271 2.63 10.38 -12.52
N PHE A 272 2.34 9.40 -13.39
CA PHE A 272 3.00 8.10 -13.34
C PHE A 272 4.53 8.21 -13.53
N LEU A 273 4.98 8.96 -14.54
CA LEU A 273 6.42 9.09 -14.84
C LEU A 273 7.19 9.75 -13.70
N ILE A 274 6.65 10.84 -13.12
CA ILE A 274 7.30 11.51 -11.98
C ILE A 274 7.39 10.57 -10.77
N PHE A 275 6.31 9.82 -10.48
CA PHE A 275 6.30 8.86 -9.39
C PHE A 275 7.33 7.73 -9.64
N PHE A 276 7.36 7.19 -10.86
CA PHE A 276 8.30 6.13 -11.27
C PHE A 276 9.75 6.60 -11.18
N ILE A 277 10.07 7.77 -11.75
CA ILE A 277 11.44 8.32 -11.75
C ILE A 277 11.88 8.64 -10.32
N ALA A 278 11.02 9.26 -9.52
CA ALA A 278 11.36 9.61 -8.15
C ALA A 278 11.71 8.36 -7.32
N HIS A 279 10.87 7.29 -7.35
CA HIS A 279 11.18 6.05 -6.63
C HIS A 279 12.43 5.36 -7.17
N THR A 280 12.67 5.40 -8.49
CA THR A 280 13.90 4.88 -9.10
C THR A 280 15.14 5.61 -8.55
N LEU A 281 15.08 6.93 -8.47
CA LEU A 281 16.18 7.73 -7.93
C LEU A 281 16.34 7.55 -6.41
N PHE A 282 15.23 7.47 -5.66
CA PHE A 282 15.29 7.24 -4.21
C PHE A 282 15.97 5.90 -3.89
N TRP A 283 15.67 4.86 -4.64
CA TRP A 283 16.31 3.56 -4.47
C TRP A 283 17.76 3.55 -4.96
N TYR A 284 18.04 4.17 -6.10
CA TYR A 284 19.39 4.25 -6.66
C TYR A 284 20.37 5.00 -5.75
N PHE A 285 19.93 6.11 -5.14
CA PHE A 285 20.75 6.90 -4.23
C PHE A 285 20.68 6.46 -2.76
N GLY A 286 19.88 5.46 -2.42
CA GLY A 286 19.70 5.01 -1.04
C GLY A 286 19.20 6.11 -0.10
N VAL A 287 18.19 6.90 -0.54
CA VAL A 287 17.67 8.03 0.26
C VAL A 287 16.22 7.78 0.70
N PHE A 288 15.77 8.55 1.71
CA PHE A 288 14.41 8.52 2.26
C PHE A 288 13.96 7.14 2.76
N ASN A 289 14.87 6.34 3.30
CA ASN A 289 14.63 4.97 3.74
C ASN A 289 13.98 4.08 2.66
N SER A 290 14.33 4.30 1.39
CA SER A 290 13.86 3.45 0.31
C SER A 290 14.38 2.03 0.48
N MET A 291 13.48 1.04 0.34
CA MET A 291 13.81 -0.40 0.38
C MET A 291 13.70 -1.06 -1.00
N GLY A 292 13.47 -0.30 -2.06
CA GLY A 292 13.22 -0.85 -3.39
C GLY A 292 11.93 -1.68 -3.50
N LEU A 293 10.95 -1.46 -2.62
CA LEU A 293 9.71 -2.23 -2.56
C LEU A 293 8.80 -1.91 -3.74
N ILE A 294 8.45 -2.93 -4.52
CA ILE A 294 7.57 -2.77 -5.70
C ILE A 294 6.12 -2.40 -5.34
N ARG A 295 5.70 -2.65 -4.10
CA ARG A 295 4.34 -2.33 -3.62
C ARG A 295 4.01 -0.83 -3.70
N VAL A 296 5.00 0.06 -3.70
CA VAL A 296 4.78 1.50 -3.86
C VAL A 296 4.03 1.84 -5.15
N PHE A 297 4.15 1.03 -6.21
CA PHE A 297 3.44 1.25 -7.47
C PHE A 297 1.94 0.98 -7.41
N ILE A 298 1.42 0.37 -6.35
CA ILE A 298 -0.03 0.30 -6.11
C ILE A 298 -0.62 1.72 -5.98
N CYS A 299 0.12 2.66 -5.41
CA CYS A 299 -0.27 4.06 -5.30
C CYS A 299 -0.71 4.67 -6.65
N VAL A 300 -0.09 4.22 -7.74
CA VAL A 300 -0.35 4.68 -9.12
C VAL A 300 -0.96 3.61 -10.02
N ALA A 301 -1.38 2.47 -9.46
CA ALA A 301 -2.01 1.37 -10.21
C ALA A 301 -3.26 1.82 -11.00
N PRO A 302 -4.15 2.72 -10.49
CA PRO A 302 -5.24 3.26 -11.28
C PRO A 302 -4.78 3.98 -12.55
N LEU A 303 -3.66 4.70 -12.48
CA LEU A 303 -3.07 5.39 -13.64
C LEU A 303 -2.52 4.38 -14.65
N MET A 304 -1.83 3.34 -14.14
CA MET A 304 -1.31 2.24 -14.97
C MET A 304 -2.45 1.51 -15.69
N ALA A 305 -3.61 1.31 -15.03
CA ALA A 305 -4.79 0.69 -15.64
C ALA A 305 -5.35 1.54 -16.80
N LEU A 306 -5.37 2.87 -16.67
CA LEU A 306 -5.80 3.77 -17.75
C LEU A 306 -4.81 3.78 -18.93
N ILE A 307 -3.51 3.71 -18.64
CA ILE A 307 -2.48 3.59 -19.67
C ILE A 307 -2.61 2.24 -20.39
N ALA A 308 -2.76 1.14 -19.65
CA ALA A 308 -2.95 -0.19 -20.23
C ALA A 308 -4.24 -0.29 -21.05
N LEU A 309 -5.33 0.40 -20.64
CA LEU A 309 -6.55 0.51 -21.45
C LEU A 309 -6.27 1.19 -22.81
N SER A 310 -5.39 2.19 -22.84
CA SER A 310 -4.99 2.81 -24.13
C SER A 310 -4.28 1.81 -25.03
N GLY A 311 -3.42 0.95 -24.47
CA GLY A 311 -2.76 -0.15 -25.20
C GLY A 311 -3.74 -1.23 -25.66
N PHE A 312 -4.68 -1.61 -24.79
CA PHE A 312 -5.77 -2.53 -25.12
C PHE A 312 -6.57 -2.01 -26.32
N ASN A 313 -6.97 -0.74 -26.30
CA ASN A 313 -7.71 -0.14 -27.41
C ASN A 313 -6.89 -0.09 -28.71
N ALA A 314 -5.61 0.26 -28.60
CA ALA A 314 -4.71 0.26 -29.77
C ALA A 314 -4.59 -1.14 -30.40
N LEU A 315 -4.42 -2.17 -29.57
CA LEU A 315 -4.32 -3.56 -30.01
C LEU A 315 -5.63 -4.02 -30.71
N ILE A 316 -6.78 -3.72 -30.12
CA ILE A 316 -8.08 -4.05 -30.71
C ILE A 316 -8.32 -3.30 -32.04
N GLU A 317 -7.80 -2.08 -32.19
CA GLU A 317 -7.93 -1.28 -33.40
C GLU A 317 -7.06 -1.78 -34.57
N LEU A 318 -6.07 -2.64 -34.32
CA LEU A 318 -5.30 -3.31 -35.38
C LEU A 318 -6.17 -4.26 -36.22
N ILE A 319 -7.25 -4.81 -35.62
CA ILE A 319 -8.16 -5.70 -36.33
C ILE A 319 -9.16 -4.84 -37.13
N PRO A 320 -9.20 -4.98 -38.47
CA PRO A 320 -10.10 -4.22 -39.34
C PRO A 320 -11.57 -4.40 -38.95
N ASN A 321 -12.38 -3.34 -39.12
CA ASN A 321 -13.81 -3.41 -38.84
C ASN A 321 -14.60 -4.34 -39.74
N SER A 322 -14.04 -4.69 -40.94
CA SER A 322 -14.59 -5.73 -41.80
C SER A 322 -14.62 -7.11 -41.15
N LEU A 323 -13.66 -7.40 -40.26
CA LEU A 323 -13.55 -8.65 -39.50
C LEU A 323 -14.24 -8.57 -38.14
N LYS A 324 -15.47 -8.05 -38.07
CA LYS A 324 -16.19 -7.74 -36.83
C LYS A 324 -16.30 -8.92 -35.86
N LYS A 325 -16.58 -10.13 -36.35
CA LYS A 325 -16.67 -11.35 -35.51
C LYS A 325 -15.32 -11.67 -34.87
N LEU A 326 -14.24 -11.70 -35.67
CA LEU A 326 -12.88 -11.95 -35.19
C LEU A 326 -12.47 -10.91 -34.14
N LYS A 327 -12.74 -9.62 -34.39
CA LYS A 327 -12.46 -8.52 -33.43
C LYS A 327 -13.18 -8.71 -32.10
N LEU A 328 -14.45 -9.13 -32.12
CA LEU A 328 -15.24 -9.37 -30.92
C LEU A 328 -14.71 -10.59 -30.15
N THR A 329 -14.43 -11.70 -30.84
CA THR A 329 -13.86 -12.92 -30.24
C THR A 329 -12.50 -12.64 -29.63
N PHE A 330 -11.59 -11.98 -30.35
CA PHE A 330 -10.27 -11.63 -29.83
C PHE A 330 -10.35 -10.74 -28.60
N LYS A 331 -11.25 -9.72 -28.63
CA LYS A 331 -11.50 -8.86 -27.46
C LYS A 331 -11.98 -9.66 -26.25
N ALA A 332 -12.93 -10.60 -26.44
CA ALA A 332 -13.47 -11.43 -25.34
C ALA A 332 -12.38 -12.37 -24.78
N LEU A 333 -11.58 -13.01 -25.62
CA LEU A 333 -10.47 -13.87 -25.20
C LEU A 333 -9.38 -13.09 -24.45
N LEU A 334 -9.03 -11.89 -24.91
CA LEU A 334 -8.05 -11.04 -24.23
C LEU A 334 -8.55 -10.60 -22.86
N ILE A 335 -9.82 -10.20 -22.73
CA ILE A 335 -10.43 -9.86 -21.42
C ILE A 335 -10.42 -11.08 -20.50
N ALA A 336 -10.84 -12.25 -20.99
CA ALA A 336 -10.82 -13.49 -20.22
C ALA A 336 -9.40 -13.83 -19.75
N PHE A 337 -8.41 -13.70 -20.62
CA PHE A 337 -7.01 -13.94 -20.29
C PHE A 337 -6.48 -12.97 -19.23
N ILE A 338 -6.76 -11.67 -19.35
CA ILE A 338 -6.40 -10.66 -18.33
C ILE A 338 -7.00 -11.02 -16.98
N PHE A 339 -8.30 -11.42 -16.95
CA PHE A 339 -9.01 -11.72 -15.72
C PHE A 339 -8.52 -13.00 -15.04
N ILE A 340 -8.15 -14.02 -15.82
CA ILE A 340 -7.73 -15.33 -15.30
C ILE A 340 -6.24 -15.34 -14.93
N PHE A 341 -5.40 -14.57 -15.61
CA PHE A 341 -3.94 -14.62 -15.46
C PHE A 341 -3.43 -14.49 -14.01
N PRO A 342 -3.96 -13.60 -13.15
CA PRO A 342 -3.49 -13.47 -11.77
C PRO A 342 -3.58 -14.77 -10.96
N PHE A 343 -4.49 -15.65 -11.36
CA PHE A 343 -4.81 -16.91 -10.67
C PHE A 343 -4.09 -18.13 -11.27
N LEU A 344 -3.29 -17.94 -12.33
CA LEU A 344 -2.48 -18.99 -12.92
C LEU A 344 -1.17 -19.19 -12.14
N LYS A 345 -0.60 -20.39 -12.21
CA LYS A 345 0.73 -20.65 -11.64
C LYS A 345 1.82 -20.05 -12.53
N ASN A 346 2.20 -18.81 -12.24
CA ASN A 346 3.18 -18.04 -13.00
C ASN A 346 3.97 -17.10 -12.04
N PRO A 347 5.27 -16.84 -12.27
CA PRO A 347 6.05 -15.92 -11.42
C PRO A 347 5.51 -14.49 -11.34
N ALA A 348 4.84 -14.01 -12.39
CA ALA A 348 4.21 -12.68 -12.42
C ALA A 348 2.71 -12.71 -12.10
N ALA A 349 2.22 -13.79 -11.49
CA ALA A 349 0.87 -13.94 -10.96
C ALA A 349 0.90 -14.03 -9.43
N ILE A 350 -0.25 -14.22 -8.80
CA ILE A 350 -0.36 -14.35 -7.35
C ILE A 350 0.26 -15.66 -6.91
N ASN A 351 1.19 -15.60 -5.98
CA ASN A 351 1.66 -16.78 -5.28
C ASN A 351 0.79 -17.02 -4.04
N TRP A 352 -0.22 -17.89 -4.18
CA TRP A 352 -1.20 -18.16 -3.14
C TRP A 352 -0.59 -18.55 -1.78
N ASN A 353 0.49 -19.34 -1.81
CA ASN A 353 1.15 -19.82 -0.60
C ASN A 353 2.05 -18.78 0.09
N LYS A 354 2.38 -17.69 -0.61
CA LYS A 354 3.29 -16.66 -0.11
C LYS A 354 2.57 -15.33 0.12
N ASP A 355 1.80 -14.87 -0.89
CA ASP A 355 1.29 -13.50 -0.91
C ASP A 355 0.00 -13.36 -0.06
N LEU A 356 -0.69 -14.48 0.21
CA LEU A 356 -1.99 -14.52 0.87
C LEU A 356 -1.99 -15.36 2.17
N SER A 357 -0.82 -15.85 2.56
CA SER A 357 -0.61 -16.64 3.78
C SER A 357 0.28 -15.89 4.76
N LEU A 358 0.30 -16.37 6.00
CA LEU A 358 1.26 -15.88 6.99
C LEU A 358 2.70 -16.13 6.54
N SER A 359 3.58 -15.20 6.82
CA SER A 359 5.03 -15.37 6.64
C SER A 359 5.58 -16.36 7.68
N VAL A 360 6.77 -16.90 7.44
CA VAL A 360 7.37 -17.92 8.32
C VAL A 360 7.57 -17.42 9.75
N ASP A 361 7.95 -16.15 9.92
CA ASP A 361 8.10 -15.49 11.21
C ASP A 361 6.76 -15.35 11.94
N GLN A 362 5.68 -14.99 11.23
CA GLN A 362 4.34 -14.93 11.79
C GLN A 362 3.82 -16.30 12.23
N ILE A 363 4.09 -17.34 11.46
CA ILE A 363 3.75 -18.72 11.84
C ILE A 363 4.47 -19.10 13.14
N LEU A 364 5.77 -18.78 13.27
CA LEU A 364 6.51 -19.06 14.51
C LEU A 364 5.98 -18.29 15.71
N VAL A 365 5.53 -17.04 15.51
CA VAL A 365 4.85 -16.28 16.59
C VAL A 365 3.58 -17.00 17.04
N GLU A 366 2.75 -17.47 16.10
CA GLU A 366 1.53 -18.23 16.46
C GLU A 366 1.85 -19.53 17.19
N GLU A 367 2.86 -20.31 16.72
CA GLU A 367 3.34 -21.53 17.36
C GLU A 367 3.82 -21.22 18.79
N LEU A 368 4.65 -20.16 18.98
CA LEU A 368 5.13 -19.75 20.29
C LEU A 368 4.00 -19.46 21.29
N PHE A 369 2.99 -18.69 20.86
CA PHE A 369 1.85 -18.32 21.72
C PHE A 369 0.85 -19.46 21.91
N LYS A 370 0.82 -20.45 21.04
CA LYS A 370 0.03 -21.68 21.21
C LYS A 370 0.66 -22.59 22.28
N GLU A 371 1.97 -22.73 22.27
CA GLU A 371 2.72 -23.53 23.23
C GLU A 371 2.83 -22.84 24.61
N ASN A 372 2.87 -21.49 24.64
CA ASN A 372 3.08 -20.68 25.83
C ASN A 372 1.89 -19.75 26.06
N VAL A 373 0.71 -20.31 26.37
CA VAL A 373 -0.55 -19.57 26.52
C VAL A 373 -0.48 -18.48 27.60
N TYR A 374 0.35 -18.66 28.63
CA TYR A 374 0.55 -17.68 29.71
C TYR A 374 1.06 -16.32 29.20
N LEU A 375 1.75 -16.27 28.05
CA LEU A 375 2.21 -15.02 27.43
C LEU A 375 1.06 -14.07 27.04
N LYS A 376 -0.16 -14.58 26.91
CA LYS A 376 -1.36 -13.75 26.64
C LYS A 376 -1.85 -13.00 27.87
N ASN A 377 -1.33 -13.30 29.06
CA ASN A 377 -1.72 -12.60 30.28
C ASN A 377 -1.29 -11.12 30.21
N ASN A 378 -2.25 -10.20 30.37
CA ASN A 378 -2.00 -8.76 30.29
C ASN A 378 -1.26 -8.19 31.51
N ALA A 379 -1.11 -8.95 32.61
CA ALA A 379 -0.32 -8.54 33.77
C ALA A 379 1.20 -8.60 33.47
N GLU A 380 1.61 -9.35 32.44
CA GLU A 380 3.01 -9.55 32.11
C GLU A 380 3.49 -8.52 31.09
N CYS A 381 4.55 -7.77 31.44
CA CYS A 381 5.23 -6.87 30.51
C CYS A 381 6.24 -7.65 29.66
N MET A 382 6.17 -7.50 28.36
CA MET A 382 7.08 -8.17 27.41
C MET A 382 7.94 -7.17 26.65
N LEU A 383 9.18 -7.58 26.38
CA LEU A 383 10.16 -6.84 25.57
C LEU A 383 10.31 -7.54 24.21
N TYR A 384 9.88 -6.89 23.13
CA TYR A 384 9.99 -7.44 21.76
C TYR A 384 9.97 -6.35 20.70
N ALA A 385 10.51 -6.67 19.50
CA ALA A 385 10.50 -5.79 18.33
C ALA A 385 9.40 -6.16 17.33
N HIS A 386 9.11 -7.44 17.13
CA HIS A 386 8.21 -7.95 16.12
C HIS A 386 6.74 -7.53 16.33
N PRO A 387 6.12 -6.72 15.43
CA PRO A 387 4.79 -6.14 15.66
C PRO A 387 3.67 -7.18 15.75
N TYR A 388 3.81 -8.29 15.00
CA TYR A 388 2.80 -9.36 14.95
C TYR A 388 2.57 -10.02 16.31
N ILE A 389 3.54 -9.95 17.23
CA ILE A 389 3.39 -10.40 18.62
C ILE A 389 2.25 -9.66 19.32
N SER A 390 2.15 -8.33 19.13
CA SER A 390 1.04 -7.55 19.70
C SER A 390 -0.33 -7.97 19.15
N LEU A 391 -0.38 -8.36 17.87
CA LEU A 391 -1.62 -8.85 17.25
C LEU A 391 -2.06 -10.18 17.82
N VAL A 392 -1.14 -11.18 17.90
CA VAL A 392 -1.43 -12.53 18.38
C VAL A 392 -1.74 -12.55 19.89
N ALA A 393 -1.02 -11.72 20.66
CA ALA A 393 -1.21 -11.59 22.09
C ALA A 393 -2.43 -10.72 22.47
N ASP A 394 -3.06 -10.05 21.49
CA ASP A 394 -4.08 -9.01 21.69
C ASP A 394 -3.66 -7.94 22.72
N LYS A 395 -2.39 -7.53 22.69
CA LYS A 395 -1.81 -6.54 23.59
C LYS A 395 -1.70 -5.18 22.95
N ASN A 396 -1.99 -4.13 23.76
CA ASN A 396 -1.79 -2.77 23.30
C ASN A 396 -0.30 -2.48 23.07
N HIS A 397 0.09 -2.40 21.80
CA HIS A 397 1.46 -2.19 21.33
C HIS A 397 2.10 -0.92 21.89
N PHE A 398 1.30 0.10 22.20
CA PHE A 398 1.74 1.43 22.62
C PHE A 398 1.64 1.65 24.14
N ASN A 399 1.23 0.64 24.90
CA ASN A 399 1.17 0.74 26.36
C ASN A 399 2.48 0.27 27.00
N PRO A 400 3.30 1.18 27.57
CA PRO A 400 4.62 0.83 28.14
C PRO A 400 4.56 -0.06 29.38
N LYS A 401 3.37 -0.23 29.99
CA LYS A 401 3.17 -1.15 31.12
C LYS A 401 3.03 -2.60 30.66
N ILE A 402 2.69 -2.83 29.39
CA ILE A 402 2.41 -4.16 28.82
C ILE A 402 3.51 -4.56 27.84
N ARG A 403 4.03 -3.59 27.08
CA ARG A 403 5.05 -3.81 26.04
C ARG A 403 6.11 -2.73 26.09
N LYS A 404 7.37 -3.14 26.05
CA LYS A 404 8.50 -2.28 25.72
C LYS A 404 9.15 -2.73 24.42
N GLU A 405 9.78 -1.81 23.71
CA GLU A 405 10.54 -2.13 22.51
C GLU A 405 11.85 -2.83 22.84
N LEU A 406 12.17 -3.94 22.17
CA LEU A 406 13.45 -4.60 22.32
C LEU A 406 14.54 -3.77 21.64
N ASN A 407 15.18 -2.91 22.42
CA ASN A 407 16.36 -2.15 22.03
C ASN A 407 17.38 -2.18 23.16
N ILE A 408 18.61 -1.71 22.91
CA ILE A 408 19.72 -1.76 23.89
C ILE A 408 19.32 -1.12 25.22
N LYS A 409 18.75 0.08 25.18
CA LYS A 409 18.33 0.83 26.38
C LYS A 409 17.34 0.07 27.26
N ASN A 410 16.35 -0.56 26.65
CA ASN A 410 15.33 -1.30 27.38
C ASN A 410 15.83 -2.68 27.82
N LEU A 411 16.76 -3.27 27.07
CA LEU A 411 17.41 -4.53 27.44
C LEU A 411 18.32 -4.36 28.66
N GLU A 412 19.04 -3.24 28.78
CA GLU A 412 19.85 -2.89 29.95
C GLU A 412 18.98 -2.54 31.18
N ASN A 413 17.74 -2.07 30.96
CA ASN A 413 16.81 -1.69 32.02
C ASN A 413 15.49 -2.46 31.92
N MET A 414 15.53 -3.75 32.31
CA MET A 414 14.38 -4.65 32.25
C MET A 414 13.47 -4.58 33.50
N SER A 415 13.48 -3.46 34.24
CA SER A 415 12.58 -3.30 35.38
C SER A 415 11.11 -3.53 34.96
N ASN A 416 10.43 -4.42 35.69
CA ASN A 416 9.04 -4.85 35.43
C ASN A 416 8.82 -5.55 34.07
N VAL A 417 9.86 -6.12 33.47
CA VAL A 417 9.76 -6.99 32.28
C VAL A 417 9.79 -8.44 32.76
N SER A 418 8.82 -9.25 32.34
CA SER A 418 8.76 -10.67 32.68
C SER A 418 9.38 -11.54 31.60
N TYR A 419 9.19 -11.17 30.33
CA TYR A 419 9.65 -11.95 29.19
C TYR A 419 10.28 -11.10 28.11
N VAL A 420 11.31 -11.65 27.43
CA VAL A 420 11.94 -11.08 26.24
C VAL A 420 11.73 -12.06 25.08
N ILE A 421 11.23 -11.54 23.94
CA ILE A 421 11.08 -12.32 22.72
C ILE A 421 11.97 -11.69 21.65
N TRP A 422 12.99 -12.42 21.26
CA TRP A 422 13.91 -12.05 20.21
C TRP A 422 13.54 -12.77 18.91
N ASP A 423 13.63 -12.09 17.78
CA ASP A 423 13.47 -12.61 16.43
C ASP A 423 14.65 -12.22 15.54
N ASN A 424 14.93 -13.03 14.52
CA ASN A 424 16.09 -12.83 13.65
C ASN A 424 15.90 -11.79 12.54
N TRP A 425 14.77 -11.07 12.50
CA TRP A 425 14.54 -9.98 11.54
C TRP A 425 14.39 -8.63 12.24
N PHE A 426 13.29 -8.39 12.94
CA PHE A 426 13.02 -7.09 13.57
C PHE A 426 14.02 -6.73 14.66
N SER A 427 14.40 -7.72 15.47
CA SER A 427 15.39 -7.52 16.53
C SER A 427 16.77 -7.18 15.97
N ILE A 428 17.18 -7.80 14.86
CA ILE A 428 18.50 -7.55 14.24
C ILE A 428 18.44 -6.30 13.34
N VAL A 429 17.53 -6.28 12.36
CA VAL A 429 17.54 -5.27 11.28
C VAL A 429 17.04 -3.91 11.76
N GLU A 430 15.98 -3.91 12.58
CA GLU A 430 15.36 -2.64 13.02
C GLU A 430 15.97 -2.12 14.33
N GLN A 431 16.43 -3.03 15.22
CA GLN A 431 16.88 -2.64 16.57
C GLN A 431 18.38 -2.88 16.82
N GLY A 432 19.08 -3.56 15.92
CA GLY A 432 20.50 -3.85 16.05
C GLY A 432 20.85 -4.86 17.17
N ILE A 433 19.87 -5.64 17.66
CA ILE A 433 20.06 -6.63 18.72
C ILE A 433 20.36 -8.00 18.10
N THR A 434 21.62 -8.40 18.12
CA THR A 434 22.02 -9.73 17.63
C THR A 434 21.67 -10.84 18.63
N LYS A 435 21.69 -12.09 18.16
CA LYS A 435 21.42 -13.27 18.98
C LYS A 435 22.41 -13.40 20.15
N GLU A 436 23.68 -13.08 19.88
CA GLU A 436 24.76 -13.17 20.88
C GLU A 436 24.51 -12.21 22.04
N VAL A 437 23.97 -11.02 21.79
CA VAL A 437 23.65 -10.03 22.82
C VAL A 437 22.62 -10.57 23.80
N VAL A 438 21.52 -11.19 23.32
CA VAL A 438 20.48 -11.73 24.22
C VAL A 438 20.94 -13.02 24.92
N LEU A 439 21.71 -13.87 24.24
CA LEU A 439 22.23 -15.11 24.84
C LEU A 439 23.28 -14.87 25.92
N SER A 440 24.09 -13.83 25.80
CA SER A 440 25.15 -13.48 26.78
C SER A 440 24.62 -12.65 27.98
N HIS A 441 23.34 -12.23 27.94
CA HIS A 441 22.78 -11.35 28.98
C HIS A 441 22.48 -12.15 30.26
N SER A 442 23.15 -11.80 31.36
CA SER A 442 23.10 -12.55 32.63
C SER A 442 21.72 -12.68 33.27
N ASN A 443 20.82 -11.72 33.01
CA ASN A 443 19.47 -11.72 33.58
C ASN A 443 18.44 -12.43 32.70
N LEU A 444 18.86 -13.05 31.59
CA LEU A 444 17.97 -13.74 30.66
C LEU A 444 18.18 -15.26 30.75
N LYS A 445 17.10 -15.97 31.05
CA LYS A 445 17.06 -17.43 31.02
C LYS A 445 16.25 -17.87 29.80
N GLN A 446 16.90 -18.54 28.85
CA GLN A 446 16.22 -19.07 27.67
C GLN A 446 15.21 -20.16 28.06
N ILE A 447 13.93 -19.97 27.60
CA ILE A 447 12.85 -20.93 27.83
C ILE A 447 12.59 -21.77 26.59
N ALA A 448 12.49 -21.14 25.40
CA ALA A 448 12.12 -21.81 24.17
C ALA A 448 12.89 -21.23 22.97
N THR A 449 13.12 -22.06 21.97
CA THR A 449 13.62 -21.66 20.66
C THR A 449 12.81 -22.35 19.59
N LEU A 450 12.23 -21.55 18.70
CA LEU A 450 11.53 -22.03 17.52
C LEU A 450 12.28 -21.59 16.27
N ARG A 451 12.47 -22.50 15.33
CA ARG A 451 13.14 -22.24 14.06
C ARG A 451 12.42 -22.96 12.93
N LYS A 452 12.17 -22.26 11.84
CA LYS A 452 11.46 -22.81 10.69
C LYS A 452 12.02 -22.23 9.40
N GLU A 453 12.06 -23.06 8.37
CA GLU A 453 12.37 -22.64 7.01
C GLU A 453 11.13 -22.83 6.13
N LEU A 454 10.76 -21.77 5.41
CA LEU A 454 9.66 -21.80 4.45
C LEU A 454 9.96 -20.90 3.26
N ASN A 455 9.80 -21.40 2.05
CA ASN A 455 10.03 -20.66 0.80
C ASN A 455 11.42 -20.00 0.71
N GLY A 456 12.48 -20.69 1.24
CA GLY A 456 13.85 -20.20 1.24
C GLY A 456 14.13 -19.08 2.26
N ARG A 457 13.21 -18.82 3.20
CA ARG A 457 13.42 -17.93 4.34
C ARG A 457 13.51 -18.73 5.62
N ILE A 458 14.50 -18.41 6.43
CA ILE A 458 14.68 -18.99 7.76
C ILE A 458 14.23 -17.94 8.77
N ALA A 459 13.25 -18.29 9.59
CA ALA A 459 12.89 -17.53 10.76
C ALA A 459 13.31 -18.26 12.04
N GLU A 460 13.71 -17.49 13.04
CA GLU A 460 14.05 -17.97 14.38
C GLU A 460 13.49 -17.02 15.40
N ILE A 461 12.84 -17.58 16.43
CA ILE A 461 12.30 -16.83 17.57
C ILE A 461 12.79 -17.51 18.85
N ILE A 462 13.27 -16.71 19.81
CA ILE A 462 13.73 -17.18 21.10
C ILE A 462 12.96 -16.46 22.20
N LEU A 463 12.40 -17.23 23.12
CA LEU A 463 11.74 -16.74 24.33
C LEU A 463 12.67 -16.84 25.53
N PHE A 464 12.79 -15.74 26.26
CA PHE A 464 13.52 -15.67 27.52
C PHE A 464 12.60 -15.23 28.66
N GLU A 465 12.84 -15.77 29.85
CA GLU A 465 12.34 -15.27 31.14
C GLU A 465 13.37 -14.31 31.73
N VAL A 466 12.92 -13.24 32.37
CA VAL A 466 13.79 -12.30 33.08
C VAL A 466 13.92 -12.77 34.53
N ASN A 467 15.16 -13.00 35.02
CA ASN A 467 15.46 -13.44 36.36
C ASN A 467 15.32 -12.30 37.38
#